data_83639086c70744aeb420984c51457680
#
_entry.id   83639086c70744aeb420984c51457680
#
_cell.length_a   1.000
_cell.length_b   1.000
_cell.length_c   1.000
_cell.angle_alpha   90.00
_cell.angle_beta   90.00
_cell.angle_gamma   90.00
#
_symmetry.space_group_name_H-M   'P 1'
#
loop_
_entity.id
_entity.type
_entity.pdbx_description
1 polymer ?
#
loop_
_entity_poly.entity_id
_entity_poly.type
_entity_poly.pdbx_seq_one_letter_code
_entity_poly.pdbx_strand_id
1 'polypeptide(L)'
;MKKGFTISVIIAVLCIISICLIFHCFDGNKSETDNVFRTNQKKIEILQNGSWTDFEIKGVNMGTGYPGVFPNEFGISEETYAQWFNLIGEMNANTIRVYKIQSPWFYKAFAQYNETHENKIYLVQGVDFSEDLMFSEENLLNPKQKNKVFQETKKTVDALHGKNISLNSQNGDLCCYHYDVSDYVLGY
;
A
#
# COMPACT_ATOMS: atom_id res chain seq x y z
N MET A 1 -15.59 39.08 -41.79
CA MET A 1 -15.70 38.69 -40.35
C MET A 1 -15.83 37.19 -40.10
N LYS A 2 -16.31 36.33 -41.01
CA LYS A 2 -16.47 34.88 -40.78
C LYS A 2 -15.16 34.04 -40.78
N LYS A 3 -14.14 34.41 -41.54
CA LYS A 3 -12.88 33.64 -41.63
C LYS A 3 -12.02 33.66 -40.35
N GLY A 4 -11.99 34.77 -39.61
CA GLY A 4 -11.20 34.87 -38.38
C GLY A 4 -11.78 34.03 -37.23
N PHE A 5 -13.09 33.91 -37.14
CA PHE A 5 -13.77 33.09 -36.12
C PHE A 5 -13.50 31.59 -36.33
N THR A 6 -13.50 31.13 -37.58
CA THR A 6 -13.21 29.72 -37.94
C THR A 6 -11.78 29.33 -37.59
N ILE A 7 -10.79 30.20 -37.83
CA ILE A 7 -9.39 29.95 -37.51
C ILE A 7 -9.19 29.89 -35.97
N SER A 8 -9.84 30.78 -35.22
CA SER A 8 -9.75 30.77 -33.74
C SER A 8 -10.32 29.50 -33.12
N VAL A 9 -11.41 28.97 -33.65
CA VAL A 9 -12.02 27.71 -33.19
C VAL A 9 -11.10 26.51 -33.49
N ILE A 10 -10.47 26.46 -34.68
CA ILE A 10 -9.53 25.39 -35.05
C ILE A 10 -8.32 25.39 -34.11
N ILE A 11 -7.75 26.54 -33.79
CA ILE A 11 -6.62 26.66 -32.85
C ILE A 11 -7.02 26.16 -31.44
N ALA A 12 -8.20 26.55 -30.96
CA ALA A 12 -8.67 26.10 -29.67
C ALA A 12 -8.85 24.56 -29.59
N VAL A 13 -9.39 23.95 -30.65
CA VAL A 13 -9.55 22.49 -30.74
C VAL A 13 -8.18 21.80 -30.79
N LEU A 14 -7.22 22.31 -31.52
CA LEU A 14 -5.86 21.77 -31.58
C LEU A 14 -5.14 21.88 -30.21
N CYS A 15 -5.33 22.97 -29.47
CA CYS A 15 -4.80 23.12 -28.12
C CYS A 15 -5.41 22.09 -27.17
N ILE A 16 -6.72 21.87 -27.22
CA ILE A 16 -7.41 20.86 -26.38
C ILE A 16 -6.91 19.46 -26.72
N ILE A 17 -6.76 19.11 -27.98
CA ILE A 17 -6.22 17.82 -28.42
C ILE A 17 -4.77 17.66 -27.94
N SER A 18 -3.93 18.69 -28.03
CA SER A 18 -2.55 18.65 -27.53
C SER A 18 -2.49 18.47 -26.01
N ILE A 19 -3.36 19.13 -25.27
CA ILE A 19 -3.47 18.96 -23.80
C ILE A 19 -3.93 17.55 -23.47
N CYS A 20 -4.94 17.01 -24.15
CA CYS A 20 -5.39 15.62 -23.95
C CYS A 20 -4.29 14.61 -24.30
N LEU A 21 -3.51 14.83 -25.34
CA LEU A 21 -2.37 13.97 -25.71
C LEU A 21 -1.26 14.04 -24.65
N ILE A 22 -0.98 15.22 -24.10
CA ILE A 22 -0.02 15.40 -23.01
C ILE A 22 -0.51 14.67 -21.76
N PHE A 23 -1.78 14.80 -21.38
CA PHE A 23 -2.34 14.03 -20.26
C PHE A 23 -2.34 12.51 -20.51
N HIS A 24 -2.59 12.06 -21.74
CA HIS A 24 -2.49 10.63 -22.08
C HIS A 24 -1.05 10.11 -22.10
N CYS A 25 -0.07 10.95 -22.41
CA CYS A 25 1.36 10.58 -22.31
C CYS A 25 1.88 10.63 -20.85
N PHE A 26 1.18 11.33 -19.95
CA PHE A 26 1.49 11.36 -18.52
C PHE A 26 0.77 10.28 -17.71
N ASP A 27 -0.24 9.61 -18.29
CA ASP A 27 -0.67 8.29 -17.79
C ASP A 27 0.45 7.30 -18.15
N GLY A 28 1.54 7.44 -17.38
CA GLY A 28 2.68 6.55 -17.49
C GLY A 28 2.16 5.14 -17.37
N ASN A 29 2.35 4.36 -18.41
CA ASN A 29 2.30 2.92 -18.37
C ASN A 29 3.11 2.47 -17.15
N LYS A 30 2.44 2.32 -15.99
CA LYS A 30 2.96 1.47 -14.91
C LYS A 30 3.00 0.09 -15.55
N SER A 31 4.16 -0.29 -16.01
CA SER A 31 4.39 -1.63 -16.54
C SER A 31 3.96 -2.60 -15.43
N GLU A 32 3.19 -3.59 -15.78
CA GLU A 32 2.62 -4.62 -14.89
C GLU A 32 3.71 -5.43 -14.13
N THR A 33 4.99 -5.02 -14.20
CA THR A 33 6.15 -5.77 -13.74
C THR A 33 7.20 -4.95 -12.99
N ASP A 34 6.91 -3.74 -12.52
CA ASP A 34 7.88 -2.99 -11.71
C ASP A 34 7.89 -3.49 -10.25
N ASN A 35 8.22 -4.78 -10.10
CA ASN A 35 8.57 -5.31 -8.78
C ASN A 35 9.84 -4.60 -8.32
N VAL A 36 9.72 -3.84 -7.24
CA VAL A 36 10.85 -3.16 -6.59
C VAL A 36 11.75 -4.17 -5.87
N PHE A 37 11.23 -5.36 -5.57
CA PHE A 37 11.93 -6.44 -4.87
C PHE A 37 11.91 -7.73 -5.67
N ARG A 38 12.98 -8.51 -5.50
CA ARG A 38 13.04 -9.90 -5.98
C ARG A 38 13.84 -10.77 -5.02
N THR A 39 13.64 -12.09 -5.13
CA THR A 39 14.50 -13.07 -4.50
C THR A 39 15.53 -13.56 -5.50
N ASN A 40 16.79 -13.62 -5.07
CA ASN A 40 17.89 -14.18 -5.85
C ASN A 40 18.63 -15.20 -4.98
N GLN A 41 18.41 -16.51 -5.23
CA GLN A 41 18.90 -17.60 -4.41
C GLN A 41 18.48 -17.48 -2.94
N LYS A 42 19.41 -17.08 -2.04
CA LYS A 42 19.18 -16.89 -0.60
C LYS A 42 19.09 -15.44 -0.18
N LYS A 43 19.05 -14.52 -1.14
CA LYS A 43 19.07 -13.07 -0.91
C LYS A 43 17.77 -12.44 -1.38
N ILE A 44 17.41 -11.35 -0.73
CA ILE A 44 16.44 -10.40 -1.23
C ILE A 44 17.22 -9.27 -1.88
N GLU A 45 16.80 -8.85 -3.04
CA GLU A 45 17.37 -7.72 -3.76
C GLU A 45 16.31 -6.64 -3.98
N ILE A 46 16.74 -5.39 -3.95
CA ILE A 46 15.92 -4.22 -4.25
C ILE A 46 16.43 -3.55 -5.54
N LEU A 47 15.50 -3.08 -6.37
CA LEU A 47 15.82 -2.29 -7.55
C LEU A 47 16.01 -0.82 -7.16
N GLN A 48 17.25 -0.35 -7.21
CA GLN A 48 17.59 1.04 -6.93
C GLN A 48 18.41 1.62 -8.09
N ASN A 49 18.00 2.76 -8.61
CA ASN A 49 18.69 3.45 -9.72
C ASN A 49 18.96 2.54 -10.94
N GLY A 50 18.02 1.68 -11.28
CA GLY A 50 18.12 0.74 -12.39
C GLY A 50 19.04 -0.48 -12.17
N SER A 51 19.52 -0.69 -10.93
CA SER A 51 20.38 -1.81 -10.57
C SER A 51 19.83 -2.58 -9.39
N TRP A 52 19.94 -3.92 -9.43
CA TRP A 52 19.59 -4.78 -8.31
C TRP A 52 20.72 -4.81 -7.28
N THR A 53 20.40 -4.54 -6.04
CA THR A 53 21.34 -4.55 -4.91
C THR A 53 20.81 -5.42 -3.78
N ASP A 54 21.71 -6.05 -3.03
CA ASP A 54 21.34 -6.86 -1.86
C ASP A 54 20.57 -6.00 -0.85
N PHE A 55 19.44 -6.52 -0.39
CA PHE A 55 18.61 -5.88 0.65
C PHE A 55 18.61 -6.72 1.93
N GLU A 56 19.26 -6.20 2.96
CA GLU A 56 19.27 -6.80 4.29
C GLU A 56 18.09 -6.27 5.10
N ILE A 57 17.19 -7.17 5.53
CA ILE A 57 16.03 -6.79 6.36
C ILE A 57 16.48 -6.48 7.79
N LYS A 58 16.24 -5.26 8.24
CA LYS A 58 16.33 -4.81 9.63
C LYS A 58 14.93 -4.44 10.10
N GLY A 59 14.19 -5.44 10.59
CA GLY A 59 12.75 -5.37 10.71
C GLY A 59 12.25 -5.23 12.15
N VAL A 60 11.10 -4.55 12.28
CA VAL A 60 10.31 -4.42 13.50
C VAL A 60 8.94 -5.03 13.28
N ASN A 61 8.49 -5.90 14.19
CA ASN A 61 7.10 -6.34 14.21
C ASN A 61 6.22 -5.28 14.89
N MET A 62 5.12 -4.92 14.25
CA MET A 62 4.16 -3.96 14.78
C MET A 62 2.76 -4.59 14.82
N GLY A 63 2.13 -4.49 15.98
CA GLY A 63 0.74 -4.91 16.18
C GLY A 63 -0.24 -3.74 16.02
N THR A 64 -1.51 -3.99 16.35
CA THR A 64 -2.59 -2.99 16.38
C THR A 64 -2.96 -2.56 17.79
N GLY A 65 -2.26 -3.07 18.83
CA GLY A 65 -2.49 -2.75 20.24
C GLY A 65 -1.68 -1.54 20.69
N TYR A 66 -2.25 -0.78 21.62
CA TYR A 66 -1.63 0.36 22.28
C TYR A 66 -2.12 0.39 23.72
N PRO A 67 -1.37 0.91 24.71
CA PRO A 67 -1.86 1.01 26.09
C PRO A 67 -3.21 1.72 26.15
N GLY A 68 -4.23 1.01 26.65
CA GLY A 68 -5.62 1.48 26.69
C GLY A 68 -6.44 1.27 25.40
N VAL A 69 -5.87 0.65 24.36
CA VAL A 69 -6.55 0.36 23.11
C VAL A 69 -6.34 -1.10 22.73
N PHE A 70 -7.43 -1.85 22.58
CA PHE A 70 -7.35 -3.25 22.15
C PHE A 70 -7.09 -3.38 20.64
N PRO A 71 -6.48 -4.48 20.18
CA PRO A 71 -6.09 -4.66 18.79
C PRO A 71 -7.20 -4.48 17.76
N ASN A 72 -8.45 -4.82 18.10
CA ASN A 72 -9.59 -4.71 17.18
C ASN A 72 -10.31 -3.35 17.23
N GLU A 73 -9.85 -2.44 18.08
CA GLU A 73 -10.41 -1.09 18.17
C GLU A 73 -9.79 -0.11 17.18
N PHE A 74 -8.58 -0.42 16.68
CA PHE A 74 -7.82 0.43 15.76
C PHE A 74 -7.69 1.90 16.24
N GLY A 75 -7.60 2.08 17.57
CA GLY A 75 -7.62 3.41 18.20
C GLY A 75 -6.27 4.14 18.23
N ILE A 76 -5.25 3.64 17.51
CA ILE A 76 -3.95 4.32 17.41
C ILE A 76 -4.10 5.49 16.42
N SER A 77 -3.68 6.69 16.85
CA SER A 77 -3.79 7.89 16.02
C SER A 77 -2.70 7.96 14.93
N GLU A 78 -2.93 8.78 13.92
CA GLU A 78 -1.97 9.08 12.86
C GLU A 78 -0.67 9.64 13.42
N GLU A 79 -0.75 10.56 14.38
CA GLU A 79 0.41 11.19 15.01
C GLU A 79 1.26 10.16 15.77
N THR A 80 0.62 9.20 16.44
CA THR A 80 1.32 8.11 17.13
C THR A 80 2.07 7.23 16.13
N TYR A 81 1.45 6.87 15.00
CA TYR A 81 2.12 6.12 13.95
C TYR A 81 3.30 6.90 13.36
N ALA A 82 3.12 8.19 13.08
CA ALA A 82 4.18 9.05 12.56
C ALA A 82 5.38 9.12 13.52
N GLN A 83 5.14 9.24 14.82
CA GLN A 83 6.21 9.19 15.84
C GLN A 83 6.94 7.85 15.82
N TRP A 84 6.21 6.74 15.74
CA TRP A 84 6.82 5.42 15.71
C TRP A 84 7.65 5.18 14.46
N PHE A 85 7.20 5.63 13.29
CA PHE A 85 7.98 5.49 12.06
C PHE A 85 9.27 6.31 12.12
N ASN A 86 9.24 7.50 12.71
CA ASN A 86 10.45 8.28 12.95
C ASN A 86 11.42 7.53 13.88
N LEU A 87 10.96 7.00 15.01
CA LEU A 87 11.80 6.21 15.93
C LEU A 87 12.37 4.94 15.26
N ILE A 88 11.57 4.25 14.44
CA ILE A 88 12.00 3.08 13.69
C ILE A 88 13.09 3.45 12.68
N GLY A 89 12.93 4.55 11.97
CA GLY A 89 13.96 5.07 11.07
C GLY A 89 15.25 5.50 11.79
N GLU A 90 15.12 6.20 12.92
CA GLU A 90 16.26 6.64 13.76
C GLU A 90 17.10 5.46 14.28
N MET A 91 16.49 4.33 14.60
CA MET A 91 17.25 3.13 14.94
C MET A 91 17.78 2.35 13.73
N ASN A 92 17.71 2.96 12.53
CA ASN A 92 18.21 2.40 11.28
C ASN A 92 17.52 1.06 10.89
N ALA A 93 16.28 0.88 11.28
CA ALA A 93 15.43 -0.20 10.75
C ALA A 93 14.83 0.24 9.41
N ASN A 94 14.69 -0.71 8.50
CA ASN A 94 14.23 -0.48 7.13
C ASN A 94 12.97 -1.27 6.76
N THR A 95 12.42 -2.04 7.68
CA THR A 95 11.28 -2.91 7.41
C THR A 95 10.35 -2.98 8.62
N ILE A 96 9.06 -2.88 8.37
CA ILE A 96 8.01 -3.15 9.36
C ILE A 96 7.23 -4.38 8.90
N ARG A 97 6.95 -5.29 9.81
CA ARG A 97 6.02 -6.38 9.57
C ARG A 97 4.77 -6.18 10.39
N VAL A 98 3.62 -6.19 9.74
CA VAL A 98 2.30 -6.21 10.37
C VAL A 98 1.59 -7.53 10.08
N TYR A 99 0.73 -7.98 10.99
CA TYR A 99 0.10 -9.29 10.90
C TYR A 99 -1.23 -9.27 10.15
N LYS A 100 -1.87 -8.10 10.09
CA LYS A 100 -3.18 -7.89 9.46
C LYS A 100 -3.29 -6.46 8.93
N ILE A 101 -4.35 -6.17 8.20
CA ILE A 101 -4.66 -4.81 7.74
C ILE A 101 -4.69 -3.89 8.97
N GLN A 102 -3.99 -2.78 8.87
CA GLN A 102 -3.94 -1.73 9.89
C GLN A 102 -5.05 -0.69 9.65
N SER A 103 -5.17 0.27 10.56
CA SER A 103 -6.09 1.39 10.37
C SER A 103 -5.66 2.26 9.17
N PRO A 104 -6.58 3.04 8.55
CA PRO A 104 -6.22 3.99 7.49
C PRO A 104 -5.13 4.98 7.90
N TRP A 105 -5.06 5.35 9.18
CA TRP A 105 -4.07 6.24 9.76
C TRP A 105 -2.65 5.70 9.69
N PHE A 106 -2.49 4.37 9.82
CA PHE A 106 -1.21 3.70 9.62
C PHE A 106 -0.69 3.93 8.21
N TYR A 107 -1.49 3.60 7.19
CA TYR A 107 -1.06 3.72 5.79
C TYR A 107 -0.83 5.17 5.39
N LYS A 108 -1.62 6.10 5.92
CA LYS A 108 -1.40 7.53 5.71
C LYS A 108 -0.06 7.98 6.27
N ALA A 109 0.19 7.72 7.55
CA ALA A 109 1.45 8.08 8.19
C ALA A 109 2.65 7.37 7.55
N PHE A 110 2.48 6.12 7.12
CA PHE A 110 3.51 5.34 6.43
C PHE A 110 3.87 5.93 5.06
N ALA A 111 2.86 6.30 4.26
CA ALA A 111 3.08 6.98 2.99
C ALA A 111 3.83 8.30 3.19
N GLN A 112 3.36 9.13 4.11
CA GLN A 112 3.97 10.44 4.42
C GLN A 112 5.42 10.30 4.91
N TYR A 113 5.71 9.32 5.76
CA TYR A 113 7.09 9.03 6.18
C TYR A 113 7.95 8.72 4.95
N ASN A 114 7.52 7.80 4.11
CA ASN A 114 8.29 7.39 2.94
C ASN A 114 8.42 8.49 1.88
N GLU A 115 7.44 9.38 1.73
CA GLU A 115 7.54 10.53 0.83
C GLU A 115 8.61 11.54 1.29
N THR A 116 8.77 11.74 2.60
CA THR A 116 9.59 12.81 3.15
C THR A 116 10.99 12.40 3.58
N HIS A 117 11.27 11.10 3.71
CA HIS A 117 12.58 10.59 4.18
C HIS A 117 13.33 9.89 3.04
N GLU A 118 14.66 10.07 2.99
CA GLU A 118 15.53 9.36 2.04
C GLU A 118 15.59 7.87 2.36
N ASN A 119 15.77 7.55 3.64
CA ASN A 119 15.78 6.16 4.13
C ASN A 119 14.36 5.66 4.24
N LYS A 120 13.94 4.88 3.24
CA LYS A 120 12.61 4.30 3.18
C LYS A 120 12.44 3.15 4.17
N ILE A 121 11.23 3.02 4.70
CA ILE A 121 10.81 1.84 5.45
C ILE A 121 9.89 1.02 4.55
N TYR A 122 10.13 -0.28 4.45
CA TYR A 122 9.34 -1.19 3.63
C TYR A 122 8.41 -2.04 4.49
N LEU A 123 7.32 -2.50 3.90
CA LEU A 123 6.24 -3.18 4.59
C LEU A 123 6.18 -4.66 4.20
N VAL A 124 6.19 -5.54 5.19
CA VAL A 124 5.74 -6.93 5.05
C VAL A 124 4.32 -6.99 5.62
N GLN A 125 3.35 -7.12 4.73
CA GLN A 125 1.94 -7.09 5.08
C GLN A 125 1.40 -8.49 5.30
N GLY A 126 0.97 -8.81 6.52
CA GLY A 126 0.27 -10.06 6.81
C GLY A 126 -1.18 -10.03 6.32
N VAL A 127 -1.66 -11.19 5.91
CA VAL A 127 -3.08 -11.43 5.63
C VAL A 127 -3.68 -12.16 6.82
N ASP A 128 -4.68 -11.55 7.45
CA ASP A 128 -5.34 -12.12 8.62
C ASP A 128 -6.41 -13.12 8.18
N PHE A 129 -6.30 -14.33 8.65
CA PHE A 129 -7.32 -15.36 8.50
C PHE A 129 -8.02 -15.56 9.83
N SER A 130 -9.37 -15.57 9.79
CA SER A 130 -10.15 -15.83 11.02
C SER A 130 -9.78 -17.16 11.66
N GLU A 131 -9.83 -17.23 12.98
CA GLU A 131 -9.58 -18.47 13.73
C GLU A 131 -10.47 -19.62 13.25
N ASP A 132 -11.74 -19.34 12.92
CA ASP A 132 -12.67 -20.32 12.33
C ASP A 132 -12.15 -20.93 11.03
N LEU A 133 -11.38 -20.16 10.25
CA LEU A 133 -10.78 -20.65 9.01
C LEU A 133 -9.55 -21.52 9.30
N MET A 134 -8.75 -21.12 10.30
CA MET A 134 -7.49 -21.81 10.64
C MET A 134 -7.73 -23.11 11.42
N PHE A 135 -8.76 -23.13 12.27
CA PHE A 135 -9.07 -24.27 13.15
C PHE A 135 -10.25 -25.11 12.63
N SER A 136 -10.78 -24.80 11.43
CA SER A 136 -11.80 -25.66 10.83
C SER A 136 -11.20 -27.03 10.51
N GLU A 137 -11.92 -28.11 10.83
CA GLU A 137 -11.53 -29.47 10.42
C GLU A 137 -11.55 -29.64 8.90
N GLU A 138 -12.04 -28.65 8.17
CA GLU A 138 -12.10 -28.63 6.72
C GLU A 138 -10.74 -28.30 6.12
N ASN A 139 -10.39 -29.01 5.06
CA ASN A 139 -9.19 -28.74 4.28
C ASN A 139 -9.24 -27.32 3.70
N LEU A 140 -8.19 -26.52 3.93
CA LEU A 140 -8.04 -25.17 3.36
C LEU A 140 -8.12 -25.13 1.83
N LEU A 141 -7.86 -26.24 1.15
CA LEU A 141 -8.01 -26.39 -0.29
C LEU A 141 -9.47 -26.61 -0.75
N ASN A 142 -10.41 -26.82 0.21
CA ASN A 142 -11.82 -26.81 -0.07
C ASN A 142 -12.22 -25.50 -0.79
N PRO A 143 -13.03 -25.54 -1.87
CA PRO A 143 -13.41 -24.37 -2.64
C PRO A 143 -13.98 -23.21 -1.81
N LYS A 144 -14.75 -23.50 -0.77
CA LYS A 144 -15.33 -22.50 0.12
C LYS A 144 -14.25 -21.79 0.94
N GLN A 145 -13.31 -22.54 1.53
CA GLN A 145 -12.22 -22.00 2.31
C GLN A 145 -11.22 -21.23 1.42
N LYS A 146 -10.88 -21.79 0.26
CA LYS A 146 -10.05 -21.12 -0.74
C LYS A 146 -10.63 -19.77 -1.17
N ASN A 147 -11.96 -19.69 -1.35
CA ASN A 147 -12.59 -18.43 -1.69
C ASN A 147 -12.50 -17.40 -0.56
N LYS A 148 -12.65 -17.81 0.71
CA LYS A 148 -12.45 -16.91 1.86
C LYS A 148 -11.00 -16.37 1.90
N VAL A 149 -10.00 -17.25 1.77
CA VAL A 149 -8.58 -16.84 1.70
C VAL A 149 -8.37 -15.83 0.58
N PHE A 150 -8.92 -16.09 -0.60
CA PHE A 150 -8.81 -15.19 -1.74
C PHE A 150 -9.45 -13.82 -1.46
N GLN A 151 -10.62 -13.77 -0.82
CA GLN A 151 -11.30 -12.51 -0.50
C GLN A 151 -10.50 -11.67 0.52
N GLU A 152 -9.95 -12.30 1.57
CA GLU A 152 -9.13 -11.58 2.55
C GLU A 152 -7.80 -11.10 1.94
N THR A 153 -7.17 -11.91 1.09
CA THR A 153 -5.98 -11.49 0.34
C THR A 153 -6.29 -10.32 -0.59
N LYS A 154 -7.39 -10.42 -1.36
CA LYS A 154 -7.82 -9.33 -2.24
C LYS A 154 -8.07 -8.03 -1.47
N LYS A 155 -8.76 -8.11 -0.34
CA LYS A 155 -9.04 -6.98 0.54
C LYS A 155 -7.75 -6.32 1.05
N THR A 156 -6.77 -7.14 1.44
CA THR A 156 -5.45 -6.67 1.87
C THR A 156 -4.74 -5.93 0.73
N VAL A 157 -4.71 -6.51 -0.46
CA VAL A 157 -4.11 -5.87 -1.64
C VAL A 157 -4.82 -4.57 -1.99
N ASP A 158 -6.15 -4.56 -1.98
CA ASP A 158 -6.95 -3.35 -2.27
C ASP A 158 -6.65 -2.23 -1.26
N ALA A 159 -6.45 -2.55 0.04
CA ALA A 159 -6.05 -1.57 1.05
C ALA A 159 -4.70 -0.94 0.75
N LEU A 160 -3.71 -1.75 0.36
CA LEU A 160 -2.36 -1.28 0.04
C LEU A 160 -2.30 -0.40 -1.21
N HIS A 161 -3.22 -0.62 -2.14
CA HIS A 161 -3.39 0.21 -3.34
C HIS A 161 -4.31 1.43 -3.12
N GLY A 162 -4.60 1.79 -1.89
CA GLY A 162 -5.42 2.95 -1.59
C GLY A 162 -6.87 2.84 -2.08
N LYS A 163 -7.37 1.64 -2.32
CA LYS A 163 -8.77 1.43 -2.70
C LYS A 163 -9.65 1.43 -1.47
N ASN A 164 -10.84 2.01 -1.61
CA ASN A 164 -11.84 1.98 -0.53
C ASN A 164 -12.22 0.54 -0.19
N ILE A 165 -11.86 0.15 1.02
CA ILE A 165 -12.33 -1.08 1.65
C ILE A 165 -13.06 -0.71 2.94
N SER A 166 -13.91 -1.60 3.43
CA SER A 166 -14.55 -1.50 4.74
C SER A 166 -14.04 -2.61 5.64
N LEU A 167 -13.61 -2.24 6.84
CA LEU A 167 -13.25 -3.17 7.91
C LEU A 167 -14.21 -2.97 9.07
N ASN A 168 -14.78 -4.04 9.56
CA ASN A 168 -15.55 -4.01 10.79
C ASN A 168 -14.61 -3.85 11.98
N SER A 169 -14.88 -2.88 12.83
CA SER A 169 -14.19 -2.71 14.10
C SER A 169 -15.20 -2.62 15.25
N GLN A 170 -14.74 -2.75 16.48
CA GLN A 170 -15.61 -2.59 17.66
C GLN A 170 -16.15 -1.16 17.78
N ASN A 171 -15.45 -0.19 17.23
CA ASN A 171 -15.80 1.23 17.25
C ASN A 171 -16.50 1.72 15.97
N GLY A 172 -16.95 0.81 15.12
CA GLY A 172 -17.57 1.09 13.84
C GLY A 172 -16.72 0.67 12.64
N ASP A 173 -17.27 0.80 11.45
CA ASP A 173 -16.57 0.39 10.24
C ASP A 173 -15.45 1.38 9.90
N LEU A 174 -14.25 0.87 9.72
CA LEU A 174 -13.14 1.62 9.16
C LEU A 174 -13.25 1.66 7.63
N CYS A 175 -13.17 2.85 7.09
CA CYS A 175 -13.15 3.09 5.65
C CYS A 175 -12.00 4.07 5.30
N CYS A 176 -11.96 4.52 4.07
CA CYS A 176 -11.10 5.63 3.65
C CYS A 176 -9.62 5.26 3.53
N TYR A 177 -9.33 4.09 2.95
CA TYR A 177 -7.99 3.68 2.55
C TYR A 177 -7.63 4.36 1.23
N HIS A 178 -7.07 5.57 1.28
CA HIS A 178 -6.80 6.39 0.09
C HIS A 178 -5.31 6.49 -0.28
N TYR A 179 -4.44 5.94 0.53
CA TYR A 179 -3.00 6.04 0.35
C TYR A 179 -2.46 4.78 -0.31
N ASP A 180 -2.00 4.91 -1.55
CA ASP A 180 -1.30 3.82 -2.24
C ASP A 180 0.11 3.71 -1.67
N VAL A 181 0.39 2.60 -1.01
CA VAL A 181 1.69 2.27 -0.42
C VAL A 181 2.35 1.07 -1.10
N SER A 182 1.80 0.63 -2.22
CA SER A 182 2.24 -0.58 -2.93
C SER A 182 3.70 -0.56 -3.35
N ASP A 183 4.25 0.61 -3.65
CA ASP A 183 5.66 0.80 -4.02
C ASP A 183 6.62 0.49 -2.85
N TYR A 184 6.11 0.46 -1.62
CA TYR A 184 6.89 0.18 -0.41
C TYR A 184 6.60 -1.22 0.17
N VAL A 185 5.83 -2.05 -0.52
CA VAL A 185 5.51 -3.40 -0.05
C VAL A 185 6.61 -4.37 -0.47
N LEU A 186 7.31 -4.92 0.53
CA LEU A 186 8.35 -5.94 0.34
C LEU A 186 7.73 -7.32 0.04
N GLY A 187 6.58 -7.62 0.63
CA GLY A 187 5.89 -8.91 0.45
C GLY A 187 4.68 -9.07 1.37
N TYR A 188 4.05 -10.22 1.21
CA TYR A 188 2.85 -10.63 1.94
C TYR A 188 3.12 -11.86 2.79
#